data_d8ed9bdd6d582fd00660b5bc9737eda9
#
_entry.id   d8ed9bdd6d582fd00660b5bc9737eda9
#
_cell.length_a   1.000
_cell.length_b   1.000
_cell.length_c   1.000
_cell.angle_alpha   90.00
_cell.angle_beta   90.00
_cell.angle_gamma   90.00
#
_symmetry.space_group_name_H-M   'P 1'
#
loop_
_entity.id
_entity.type
_entity.pdbx_description
1 polymer ?
#
loop_
_entity_poly.entity_id
_entity_poly.type
_entity_poly.pdbx_seq_one_letter_code
_entity_poly.pdbx_strand_id
1 'polypeptide(L)'
;VRNLLTQIADHANKKLSRSNLSHNILTKLLYFCTSLFRTSLPYPPEAMPIRSALISVYHKDGLAPLVHEFIRLGVTLYSTGGTQAELERLGAEVVPVEELTAYPSILGGRVKTLHPKVFGGILGRRALASDTEQMVAYDLPPIDLVVVDLYPFADTVASGAGEADITEQIDIGGISLIRAAAKNHADVVVIPDRSGYAELHALLRDADGESTPEQRRSWAARAFAVTAEYDAAIHRWMAGGDAALAWSAPTGPRQALRYGENPHQRGEFIGDLAAQFEQLNGKELSYNNLLDIDAAVSLIGEFADAGPAVAIIKHNNACGCAVRPTLSEAWEAALAADPVSAFGGVIALNRPVDLQTATAMNDLFFEVAIAPDFAEEALELLRTKKNRMLLKHTPQPSPAVLVRSALGGLLVQEPDLRSESRDGLQQVTRAAASAAELDDAVFAQRIAKHTRSNTIVFARNRQLLGSGTGQTSRVDALRQAAAKARAFGFSLAGAAMASDAFFPFADCVELAHGEGVKTVVQPGGSVRDADSIAYCDAHGMAMYLTGVRHFKH
;
A
#
# COMPACT_ATOMS: atom_id res chain seq x y z
N VAL A 1 3.31 -38.11 -19.09
CA VAL A 1 3.09 -38.20 -20.53
C VAL A 1 4.09 -39.19 -21.16
N ARG A 2 5.42 -39.07 -20.93
CA ARG A 2 6.45 -40.00 -21.50
C ARG A 2 6.19 -41.47 -21.10
N ASN A 3 5.84 -41.74 -19.81
CA ASN A 3 5.55 -43.10 -19.35
C ASN A 3 4.24 -43.67 -19.92
N LEU A 4 3.24 -42.83 -20.18
CA LEU A 4 1.98 -43.26 -20.81
C LEU A 4 2.16 -43.61 -22.29
N LEU A 5 3.00 -42.85 -23.01
CA LEU A 5 3.32 -43.10 -24.40
C LEU A 5 4.16 -44.40 -24.59
N THR A 6 5.05 -44.68 -23.66
CA THR A 6 5.83 -45.96 -23.67
C THR A 6 4.89 -47.16 -23.40
N GLN A 7 3.93 -47.04 -22.50
CA GLN A 7 2.95 -48.12 -22.24
C GLN A 7 1.99 -48.34 -23.42
N ILE A 8 1.59 -47.27 -24.11
CA ILE A 8 0.73 -47.36 -25.31
C ILE A 8 1.51 -48.00 -26.48
N ALA A 9 2.78 -47.64 -26.67
CA ALA A 9 3.65 -48.22 -27.67
C ALA A 9 3.90 -49.72 -27.42
N ASP A 10 4.16 -50.13 -26.19
CA ASP A 10 4.36 -51.54 -25.82
C ASP A 10 3.06 -52.35 -25.94
N HIS A 11 1.90 -51.75 -25.64
CA HIS A 11 0.61 -52.42 -25.81
C HIS A 11 0.24 -52.60 -27.30
N ALA A 12 0.53 -51.61 -28.14
CA ALA A 12 0.35 -51.66 -29.59
C ALA A 12 1.26 -52.70 -30.22
N ASN A 13 2.53 -52.78 -29.85
CA ASN A 13 3.50 -53.77 -30.33
C ASN A 13 3.11 -55.21 -29.97
N LYS A 14 2.56 -55.46 -28.77
CA LYS A 14 2.06 -56.79 -28.34
C LYS A 14 0.82 -57.25 -29.12
N LYS A 15 -0.06 -56.32 -29.57
CA LYS A 15 -1.24 -56.66 -30.37
C LYS A 15 -0.95 -56.83 -31.86
N LEU A 16 0.04 -56.13 -32.40
CA LEU A 16 0.39 -56.13 -33.81
C LEU A 16 1.25 -57.33 -34.23
N SER A 17 1.90 -58.04 -33.30
CA SER A 17 2.62 -59.29 -33.57
C SER A 17 1.70 -60.47 -33.97
N ARG A 18 0.35 -60.25 -33.99
CA ARG A 18 -0.66 -61.27 -34.34
C ARG A 18 -1.49 -60.97 -35.59
N SER A 19 -1.18 -59.92 -36.37
CA SER A 19 -1.92 -59.61 -37.61
C SER A 19 -0.96 -59.16 -38.71
N ASN A 20 -1.10 -59.80 -39.89
CA ASN A 20 -0.34 -59.52 -41.12
C ASN A 20 -0.74 -58.18 -41.76
N LEU A 21 -0.61 -57.07 -41.07
CA LEU A 21 -0.76 -55.74 -41.68
C LEU A 21 0.59 -55.19 -42.14
N SER A 22 0.63 -54.81 -43.43
CA SER A 22 1.84 -54.41 -44.10
C SER A 22 2.51 -53.17 -43.46
N HIS A 23 3.85 -53.20 -43.44
CA HIS A 23 4.77 -52.16 -42.92
C HIS A 23 4.43 -50.74 -43.42
N ASN A 24 3.74 -50.61 -44.54
CA ASN A 24 3.35 -49.34 -45.17
C ASN A 24 2.19 -48.60 -44.48
N ILE A 25 1.33 -49.31 -43.73
CA ILE A 25 0.22 -48.72 -43.02
C ILE A 25 0.70 -48.17 -41.67
N LEU A 26 1.64 -48.87 -41.04
CA LEU A 26 2.24 -48.39 -39.78
C LEU A 26 3.07 -47.11 -39.97
N THR A 27 3.83 -47.03 -41.05
CA THR A 27 4.64 -45.84 -41.40
C THR A 27 3.73 -44.64 -41.71
N LYS A 28 2.60 -44.87 -42.42
CA LYS A 28 1.62 -43.81 -42.70
C LYS A 28 0.84 -43.37 -41.48
N LEU A 29 0.50 -44.27 -40.56
CA LEU A 29 -0.15 -43.93 -39.26
C LEU A 29 0.81 -43.19 -38.34
N LEU A 30 2.07 -43.58 -38.25
CA LEU A 30 3.10 -42.85 -37.51
C LEU A 30 3.34 -41.45 -38.10
N TYR A 31 3.38 -41.35 -39.44
CA TYR A 31 3.52 -40.04 -40.12
C TYR A 31 2.27 -39.15 -39.91
N PHE A 32 1.08 -39.74 -39.89
CA PHE A 32 -0.18 -39.02 -39.64
C PHE A 32 -0.30 -38.60 -38.17
N CYS A 33 0.08 -39.46 -37.21
CA CYS A 33 0.14 -39.09 -35.79
C CYS A 33 1.19 -38.01 -35.51
N THR A 34 2.40 -38.10 -36.11
CA THR A 34 3.43 -37.09 -35.94
C THR A 34 3.06 -35.75 -36.61
N SER A 35 2.29 -35.78 -37.70
CA SER A 35 1.80 -34.57 -38.35
C SER A 35 0.65 -33.88 -37.54
N LEU A 36 -0.25 -34.65 -36.93
CA LEU A 36 -1.29 -34.15 -36.07
C LEU A 36 -0.75 -33.60 -34.73
N PHE A 37 0.34 -34.17 -34.20
CA PHE A 37 0.98 -33.65 -33.00
C PHE A 37 1.92 -32.45 -33.26
N ARG A 38 2.36 -32.25 -34.51
CA ARG A 38 3.13 -31.06 -34.90
C ARG A 38 2.30 -29.78 -34.94
N THR A 39 0.97 -29.86 -35.00
CA THR A 39 0.10 -28.69 -35.05
C THR A 39 -0.40 -28.25 -33.68
N SER A 40 -0.06 -28.92 -32.58
CA SER A 40 -0.53 -28.60 -31.22
C SER A 40 0.55 -28.49 -30.13
N LEU A 41 1.84 -28.63 -30.48
CA LEU A 41 2.90 -28.21 -29.54
C LEU A 41 3.21 -26.74 -29.81
N PRO A 42 3.13 -25.85 -28.81
CA PRO A 42 3.69 -24.53 -28.99
C PRO A 42 5.17 -24.69 -29.37
N TYR A 43 5.59 -23.98 -30.42
CA TYR A 43 6.99 -23.83 -30.76
C TYR A 43 7.79 -23.58 -29.48
N PRO A 44 9.01 -24.14 -29.31
CA PRO A 44 9.87 -23.69 -28.23
C PRO A 44 10.01 -22.18 -28.35
N PRO A 45 10.00 -21.44 -27.25
CA PRO A 45 10.10 -19.99 -27.30
C PRO A 45 11.38 -19.60 -28.00
N GLU A 46 11.27 -19.05 -29.22
CA GLU A 46 12.43 -18.55 -29.93
C GLU A 46 12.95 -17.33 -29.20
N ALA A 47 14.18 -17.37 -28.74
CA ALA A 47 14.87 -16.22 -28.21
C ALA A 47 14.97 -15.15 -29.31
N MET A 48 14.65 -13.91 -28.98
CA MET A 48 14.70 -12.80 -29.94
C MET A 48 15.84 -11.86 -29.60
N PRO A 49 16.82 -11.68 -30.51
CA PRO A 49 17.90 -10.72 -30.31
C PRO A 49 17.42 -9.28 -30.53
N ILE A 50 17.90 -8.38 -29.71
CA ILE A 50 17.71 -6.92 -29.85
C ILE A 50 18.73 -6.42 -30.87
N ARG A 51 18.27 -6.00 -32.06
CA ARG A 51 19.10 -5.42 -33.14
C ARG A 51 18.86 -3.93 -33.32
N SER A 52 17.75 -3.42 -32.81
CA SER A 52 17.37 -2.03 -32.90
C SER A 52 16.66 -1.57 -31.63
N ALA A 53 16.88 -0.33 -31.20
CA ALA A 53 16.26 0.24 -30.01
C ALA A 53 15.84 1.68 -30.22
N LEU A 54 14.64 2.02 -29.79
CA LEU A 54 14.17 3.39 -29.65
C LEU A 54 14.28 3.81 -28.19
N ILE A 55 15.06 4.86 -27.92
CA ILE A 55 15.32 5.34 -26.56
C ILE A 55 14.84 6.79 -26.45
N SER A 56 13.89 7.02 -25.53
CA SER A 56 13.33 8.34 -25.24
C SER A 56 13.08 8.46 -23.74
N VAL A 57 14.02 9.09 -23.02
CA VAL A 57 14.01 9.15 -21.56
C VAL A 57 14.12 10.58 -21.05
N TYR A 58 13.40 10.87 -19.96
CA TYR A 58 13.52 12.18 -19.30
C TYR A 58 14.81 12.25 -18.48
N HIS A 59 15.04 11.30 -17.56
CA HIS A 59 16.27 11.22 -16.77
C HIS A 59 17.35 10.44 -17.54
N LYS A 60 18.58 10.92 -17.47
CA LYS A 60 19.72 10.33 -18.20
C LYS A 60 20.57 9.41 -17.33
N ASP A 61 20.28 9.38 -16.02
CA ASP A 61 21.02 8.57 -15.06
C ASP A 61 20.86 7.07 -15.36
N GLY A 62 21.98 6.33 -15.28
CA GLY A 62 21.99 4.89 -15.49
C GLY A 62 22.00 4.42 -16.95
N LEU A 63 22.01 5.34 -17.95
CA LEU A 63 22.09 4.95 -19.36
C LEU A 63 23.46 4.43 -19.79
N ALA A 64 24.56 4.92 -19.24
CA ALA A 64 25.91 4.61 -19.70
C ALA A 64 26.20 3.09 -19.79
N PRO A 65 25.89 2.25 -18.79
CA PRO A 65 26.10 0.81 -18.91
C PRO A 65 25.31 0.17 -20.08
N LEU A 66 24.08 0.61 -20.32
CA LEU A 66 23.23 0.13 -21.41
C LEU A 66 23.81 0.52 -22.76
N VAL A 67 24.26 1.76 -22.90
CA VAL A 67 24.85 2.29 -24.14
C VAL A 67 26.10 1.54 -24.51
N HIS A 68 26.99 1.21 -23.57
CA HIS A 68 28.17 0.40 -23.84
C HIS A 68 27.82 -0.97 -24.39
N GLU A 69 26.77 -1.62 -23.85
CA GLU A 69 26.30 -2.91 -24.34
C GLU A 69 25.64 -2.80 -25.73
N PHE A 70 24.88 -1.73 -26.00
CA PHE A 70 24.32 -1.49 -27.34
C PHE A 70 25.41 -1.31 -28.38
N ILE A 71 26.47 -0.56 -28.07
CA ILE A 71 27.64 -0.41 -28.96
C ILE A 71 28.34 -1.75 -29.17
N ARG A 72 28.57 -2.53 -28.08
CA ARG A 72 29.20 -3.84 -28.14
C ARG A 72 28.43 -4.82 -29.06
N LEU A 73 27.10 -4.77 -29.01
CA LEU A 73 26.20 -5.64 -29.75
C LEU A 73 25.86 -5.12 -31.15
N GLY A 74 26.29 -3.92 -31.51
CA GLY A 74 25.98 -3.28 -32.80
C GLY A 74 24.49 -2.97 -32.97
N VAL A 75 23.80 -2.62 -31.90
CA VAL A 75 22.37 -2.26 -31.92
C VAL A 75 22.18 -0.90 -32.59
N THR A 76 21.30 -0.84 -33.58
CA THR A 76 20.90 0.44 -34.20
C THR A 76 20.05 1.25 -33.22
N LEU A 77 20.49 2.46 -32.88
CA LEU A 77 19.82 3.32 -31.92
C LEU A 77 19.03 4.42 -32.62
N TYR A 78 17.74 4.52 -32.30
CA TYR A 78 16.86 5.63 -32.67
C TYR A 78 16.60 6.49 -31.46
N SER A 79 16.72 7.81 -31.59
CA SER A 79 16.42 8.75 -30.50
C SER A 79 16.12 10.15 -31.02
N THR A 80 15.77 11.05 -30.10
CA THR A 80 15.48 12.46 -30.42
C THR A 80 15.86 13.36 -29.25
N GLY A 81 16.15 14.63 -29.55
CA GLY A 81 16.36 15.71 -28.60
C GLY A 81 17.45 15.43 -27.56
N GLY A 82 17.19 15.72 -26.29
CA GLY A 82 18.18 15.57 -25.22
C GLY A 82 18.64 14.13 -24.96
N THR A 83 17.83 13.11 -25.28
CA THR A 83 18.26 11.71 -25.17
C THR A 83 19.26 11.37 -26.25
N GLN A 84 19.05 11.79 -27.48
CA GLN A 84 20.00 11.63 -28.58
C GLN A 84 21.36 12.23 -28.21
N ALA A 85 21.40 13.49 -27.78
CA ALA A 85 22.63 14.18 -27.39
C ALA A 85 23.40 13.43 -26.29
N GLU A 86 22.70 12.82 -25.34
CA GLU A 86 23.34 12.02 -24.29
C GLU A 86 23.90 10.70 -24.81
N LEU A 87 23.20 9.99 -25.68
CA LEU A 87 23.68 8.76 -26.29
C LEU A 87 24.93 9.02 -27.14
N GLU A 88 24.94 10.08 -27.93
CA GLU A 88 26.11 10.53 -28.73
C GLU A 88 27.28 10.92 -27.82
N ARG A 89 27.02 11.63 -26.70
CA ARG A 89 28.05 11.95 -25.70
C ARG A 89 28.69 10.69 -25.08
N LEU A 90 27.92 9.61 -24.96
CA LEU A 90 28.39 8.30 -24.49
C LEU A 90 29.08 7.47 -25.58
N GLY A 91 29.21 8.00 -26.82
CA GLY A 91 29.95 7.41 -27.91
C GLY A 91 29.13 6.53 -28.85
N ALA A 92 27.80 6.54 -28.75
CA ALA A 92 26.93 5.78 -29.66
C ALA A 92 26.65 6.56 -30.96
N GLU A 93 26.55 5.81 -32.07
CA GLU A 93 25.94 6.33 -33.29
C GLU A 93 24.42 6.26 -33.16
N VAL A 94 23.73 7.38 -33.39
CA VAL A 94 22.28 7.49 -33.22
C VAL A 94 21.63 7.97 -34.51
N VAL A 95 20.59 7.29 -34.94
CA VAL A 95 19.72 7.76 -36.03
C VAL A 95 18.65 8.66 -35.43
N PRO A 96 18.62 9.95 -35.75
CA PRO A 96 17.59 10.87 -35.31
C PRO A 96 16.20 10.40 -35.76
N VAL A 97 15.19 10.49 -34.89
CA VAL A 97 13.81 10.14 -35.27
C VAL A 97 13.31 11.02 -36.40
N GLU A 98 13.77 12.27 -36.46
CA GLU A 98 13.48 13.23 -37.53
C GLU A 98 14.03 12.78 -38.90
N GLU A 99 15.17 12.10 -38.92
CA GLU A 99 15.73 11.45 -40.13
C GLU A 99 14.91 10.21 -40.51
N LEU A 100 14.63 9.33 -39.55
CA LEU A 100 13.80 8.15 -39.77
C LEU A 100 12.43 8.51 -40.36
N THR A 101 11.79 9.54 -39.84
CA THR A 101 10.44 9.95 -40.24
C THR A 101 10.41 10.86 -41.46
N ALA A 102 11.55 11.49 -41.79
CA ALA A 102 11.66 12.60 -42.74
C ALA A 102 10.71 13.75 -42.37
N TYR A 103 10.43 13.93 -41.08
CA TYR A 103 9.52 14.96 -40.57
C TYR A 103 10.15 15.70 -39.40
N PRO A 104 10.10 17.05 -39.39
CA PRO A 104 10.73 17.84 -38.33
C PRO A 104 9.97 17.70 -36.99
N SER A 105 10.67 17.91 -35.89
CA SER A 105 10.05 18.12 -34.60
C SER A 105 9.29 19.45 -34.60
N ILE A 106 7.96 19.40 -34.39
CA ILE A 106 7.07 20.56 -34.42
C ILE A 106 6.35 20.79 -33.11
N LEU A 107 5.66 21.92 -32.97
CA LEU A 107 4.85 22.28 -31.78
C LEU A 107 5.67 22.22 -30.49
N GLY A 108 6.90 22.76 -30.50
CA GLY A 108 7.77 22.72 -29.33
C GLY A 108 8.25 21.31 -28.95
N GLY A 109 8.17 20.36 -29.88
CA GLY A 109 8.56 18.96 -29.63
C GLY A 109 7.43 18.03 -29.14
N ARG A 110 6.20 18.53 -29.07
CA ARG A 110 5.03 17.70 -28.71
C ARG A 110 4.71 16.62 -29.76
N VAL A 111 5.15 16.82 -31.01
CA VAL A 111 5.02 15.85 -32.11
C VAL A 111 6.39 15.52 -32.67
N LYS A 112 7.00 14.46 -32.22
CA LYS A 112 8.30 13.94 -32.65
C LYS A 112 8.19 12.49 -33.09
N THR A 113 7.77 11.64 -32.14
CA THR A 113 7.70 10.18 -32.29
C THR A 113 6.34 9.68 -32.76
N LEU A 114 5.31 10.54 -32.75
CA LEU A 114 3.94 10.20 -33.17
C LEU A 114 3.83 10.13 -34.70
N HIS A 115 4.50 9.16 -35.28
CA HIS A 115 4.60 9.01 -36.74
C HIS A 115 4.41 7.55 -37.17
N PRO A 116 3.72 7.25 -38.31
CA PRO A 116 3.50 5.90 -38.80
C PRO A 116 4.79 5.05 -38.93
N LYS A 117 5.93 5.64 -39.31
CA LYS A 117 7.20 4.90 -39.41
C LYS A 117 7.67 4.39 -38.05
N VAL A 118 7.54 5.19 -36.99
CA VAL A 118 7.92 4.77 -35.62
C VAL A 118 6.96 3.70 -35.12
N PHE A 119 5.66 3.99 -35.17
CA PHE A 119 4.64 3.05 -34.64
C PHE A 119 4.51 1.79 -35.48
N GLY A 120 4.71 1.87 -36.80
CA GLY A 120 4.75 0.71 -37.69
C GLY A 120 5.94 -0.20 -37.38
N GLY A 121 7.11 0.38 -37.12
CA GLY A 121 8.29 -0.37 -36.70
C GLY A 121 8.12 -1.12 -35.37
N ILE A 122 7.36 -0.54 -34.43
CA ILE A 122 7.02 -1.16 -33.13
C ILE A 122 5.89 -2.19 -33.26
N LEU A 123 4.82 -1.88 -34.01
CA LEU A 123 3.58 -2.66 -34.01
C LEU A 123 3.55 -3.77 -35.08
N GLY A 124 4.47 -3.77 -36.04
CA GLY A 124 4.56 -4.79 -37.09
C GLY A 124 4.77 -6.19 -36.53
N ARG A 125 3.84 -7.11 -36.82
CA ARG A 125 3.88 -8.50 -36.36
C ARG A 125 4.82 -9.28 -37.27
N ARG A 126 5.98 -9.67 -36.78
CA ARG A 126 7.07 -10.26 -37.60
C ARG A 126 6.78 -11.68 -38.09
N ALA A 127 5.89 -12.38 -37.39
CA ALA A 127 5.43 -13.71 -37.82
C ALA A 127 4.35 -13.67 -38.90
N LEU A 128 3.82 -12.48 -39.25
CA LEU A 128 2.74 -12.32 -40.21
C LEU A 128 3.26 -11.76 -41.54
N ALA A 129 3.18 -12.56 -42.62
CA ALA A 129 3.72 -12.19 -43.94
C ALA A 129 3.14 -10.86 -44.47
N SER A 130 1.84 -10.64 -44.28
CA SER A 130 1.21 -9.39 -44.72
C SER A 130 1.74 -8.14 -44.01
N ASP A 131 2.15 -8.25 -42.74
CA ASP A 131 2.75 -7.14 -42.00
C ASP A 131 4.19 -6.91 -42.48
N THR A 132 4.99 -7.97 -42.66
CA THR A 132 6.37 -7.85 -43.14
C THR A 132 6.44 -7.30 -44.55
N GLU A 133 5.52 -7.68 -45.45
CA GLU A 133 5.40 -7.10 -46.78
C GLU A 133 5.11 -5.60 -46.74
N GLN A 134 4.20 -5.17 -45.85
CA GLN A 134 3.88 -3.74 -45.65
C GLN A 134 5.04 -2.99 -45.02
N MET A 135 5.75 -3.60 -44.05
CA MET A 135 6.94 -2.99 -43.45
C MET A 135 8.00 -2.67 -44.52
N VAL A 136 8.21 -3.58 -45.44
CA VAL A 136 9.12 -3.36 -46.56
C VAL A 136 8.57 -2.32 -47.53
N ALA A 137 7.29 -2.43 -47.93
CA ALA A 137 6.66 -1.50 -48.90
C ALA A 137 6.64 -0.06 -48.44
N TYR A 138 6.51 0.20 -47.14
CA TYR A 138 6.43 1.54 -46.55
C TYR A 138 7.70 1.97 -45.83
N ASP A 139 8.81 1.22 -45.99
CA ASP A 139 10.10 1.51 -45.38
C ASP A 139 9.97 1.72 -43.84
N LEU A 140 9.38 0.72 -43.16
CA LEU A 140 9.20 0.70 -41.72
C LEU A 140 10.30 -0.17 -41.08
N PRO A 141 11.34 0.41 -40.47
CA PRO A 141 12.38 -0.40 -39.83
C PRO A 141 11.82 -1.10 -38.59
N PRO A 142 12.12 -2.38 -38.37
CA PRO A 142 11.73 -3.07 -37.15
C PRO A 142 12.40 -2.42 -35.94
N ILE A 143 11.65 -2.23 -34.83
CA ILE A 143 12.16 -1.74 -33.56
C ILE A 143 11.99 -2.86 -32.54
N ASP A 144 13.11 -3.41 -32.04
CA ASP A 144 13.14 -4.60 -31.18
C ASP A 144 13.02 -4.24 -29.69
N LEU A 145 13.45 -3.04 -29.32
CA LEU A 145 13.46 -2.53 -27.96
C LEU A 145 12.94 -1.11 -27.91
N VAL A 146 12.10 -0.83 -26.95
CA VAL A 146 11.63 0.53 -26.61
C VAL A 146 11.99 0.82 -25.15
N VAL A 147 12.81 1.83 -24.91
CA VAL A 147 13.18 2.33 -23.59
C VAL A 147 12.62 3.73 -23.42
N VAL A 148 11.71 3.88 -22.47
CA VAL A 148 11.07 5.18 -22.18
C VAL A 148 11.12 5.44 -20.68
N ASP A 149 11.40 6.67 -20.33
CA ASP A 149 11.21 7.22 -18.99
C ASP A 149 10.31 8.45 -19.14
N LEU A 150 9.10 8.40 -18.57
CA LEU A 150 8.08 9.42 -18.73
C LEU A 150 8.47 10.72 -18.04
N TYR A 151 7.86 11.83 -18.43
CA TYR A 151 7.99 13.10 -17.73
C TYR A 151 7.52 12.96 -16.28
N PRO A 152 8.20 13.67 -15.31
CA PRO A 152 7.95 13.53 -13.88
C PRO A 152 6.69 14.29 -13.44
N PHE A 153 5.53 13.92 -13.96
CA PHE A 153 4.25 14.59 -13.71
C PHE A 153 3.93 14.68 -12.21
N ALA A 154 4.01 13.54 -11.50
CA ALA A 154 3.69 13.49 -10.07
C ALA A 154 4.62 14.36 -9.22
N ASP A 155 5.93 14.36 -9.53
CA ASP A 155 6.92 15.19 -8.83
C ASP A 155 6.70 16.69 -9.10
N THR A 156 6.29 17.02 -10.32
CA THR A 156 5.97 18.42 -10.69
C THR A 156 4.73 18.90 -9.96
N VAL A 157 3.69 18.08 -9.83
CA VAL A 157 2.52 18.38 -9.00
C VAL A 157 2.94 18.56 -7.53
N ALA A 158 3.74 17.65 -6.99
CA ALA A 158 4.20 17.69 -5.60
C ALA A 158 5.08 18.93 -5.29
N SER A 159 5.79 19.47 -6.30
CA SER A 159 6.59 20.68 -6.14
C SER A 159 5.77 21.97 -6.00
N GLY A 160 4.45 21.92 -6.23
CA GLY A 160 3.58 23.09 -6.22
C GLY A 160 3.75 23.99 -7.44
N ALA A 161 4.21 23.47 -8.58
CA ALA A 161 4.35 24.20 -9.83
C ALA A 161 3.01 24.74 -10.34
N GLY A 162 3.05 25.72 -11.23
CA GLY A 162 1.85 26.31 -11.84
C GLY A 162 1.11 25.32 -12.76
N GLU A 163 -0.19 25.50 -12.94
CA GLU A 163 -1.05 24.63 -13.77
C GLU A 163 -0.51 24.46 -15.21
N ALA A 164 0.02 25.52 -15.81
CA ALA A 164 0.61 25.46 -17.14
C ALA A 164 1.84 24.54 -17.18
N ASP A 165 2.73 24.64 -16.18
CA ASP A 165 3.95 23.83 -16.10
C ASP A 165 3.62 22.36 -15.84
N ILE A 166 2.63 22.10 -14.98
CA ILE A 166 2.14 20.74 -14.71
C ILE A 166 1.54 20.14 -15.99
N THR A 167 0.73 20.92 -16.72
CA THR A 167 0.12 20.46 -17.97
C THR A 167 1.17 20.07 -19.02
N GLU A 168 2.29 20.81 -19.11
CA GLU A 168 3.40 20.48 -20.03
C GLU A 168 4.13 19.16 -19.65
N GLN A 169 3.98 18.68 -18.44
CA GLN A 169 4.52 17.38 -18.03
C GLN A 169 3.59 16.19 -18.34
N ILE A 170 2.45 16.42 -18.99
CA ILE A 170 1.60 15.32 -19.49
C ILE A 170 2.25 14.74 -20.74
N ASP A 171 2.90 13.58 -20.61
CA ASP A 171 3.58 12.90 -21.71
C ASP A 171 2.59 12.20 -22.64
N ILE A 172 2.56 12.63 -23.90
CA ILE A 172 1.73 12.00 -24.94
C ILE A 172 2.54 11.00 -25.76
N GLY A 173 3.76 11.35 -26.12
CA GLY A 173 4.62 10.55 -26.99
C GLY A 173 5.17 9.31 -26.29
N GLY A 174 5.76 9.49 -25.12
CA GLY A 174 6.37 8.40 -24.35
C GLY A 174 5.37 7.33 -23.93
N ILE A 175 4.22 7.75 -23.37
CA ILE A 175 3.17 6.81 -22.96
C ILE A 175 2.61 6.02 -24.16
N SER A 176 2.50 6.65 -25.33
CA SER A 176 2.05 5.99 -26.57
C SER A 176 3.06 4.94 -27.04
N LEU A 177 4.36 5.22 -26.98
CA LEU A 177 5.43 4.28 -27.31
C LEU A 177 5.44 3.08 -26.38
N ILE A 178 5.31 3.30 -25.06
CA ILE A 178 5.23 2.22 -24.05
C ILE A 178 4.06 1.29 -24.38
N ARG A 179 2.88 1.83 -24.62
CA ARG A 179 1.66 1.05 -24.90
C ARG A 179 1.76 0.28 -26.22
N ALA A 180 2.36 0.88 -27.26
CA ALA A 180 2.57 0.22 -28.55
C ALA A 180 3.50 -0.98 -28.42
N ALA A 181 4.64 -0.80 -27.75
CA ALA A 181 5.62 -1.87 -27.53
C ALA A 181 5.05 -2.98 -26.64
N ALA A 182 4.37 -2.63 -25.56
CA ALA A 182 3.71 -3.60 -24.67
C ALA A 182 2.63 -4.42 -25.42
N LYS A 183 1.86 -3.79 -26.31
CA LYS A 183 0.87 -4.49 -27.15
C LYS A 183 1.54 -5.52 -28.05
N ASN A 184 2.70 -5.19 -28.62
CA ASN A 184 3.45 -6.09 -29.52
C ASN A 184 4.56 -6.85 -28.79
N HIS A 185 4.36 -7.22 -27.53
CA HIS A 185 5.36 -7.93 -26.72
C HIS A 185 5.78 -9.31 -27.29
N ALA A 186 5.07 -9.83 -28.28
CA ALA A 186 5.52 -11.00 -29.01
C ALA A 186 6.86 -10.73 -29.71
N ASP A 187 7.03 -9.51 -30.23
CA ASP A 187 8.13 -9.10 -31.10
C ASP A 187 8.99 -7.95 -30.53
N VAL A 188 8.61 -7.33 -29.39
CA VAL A 188 9.26 -6.13 -28.86
C VAL A 188 9.48 -6.23 -27.36
N VAL A 189 10.68 -5.87 -26.91
CA VAL A 189 11.00 -5.61 -25.50
C VAL A 189 10.61 -4.19 -25.14
N VAL A 190 9.99 -3.96 -23.97
CA VAL A 190 9.66 -2.62 -23.46
C VAL A 190 10.20 -2.42 -22.06
N ILE A 191 10.95 -1.35 -21.86
CA ILE A 191 11.43 -0.89 -20.54
C ILE A 191 10.77 0.46 -20.25
N PRO A 192 9.72 0.50 -19.41
CA PRO A 192 8.88 1.68 -19.25
C PRO A 192 9.35 2.66 -18.18
N ASP A 193 10.42 2.33 -17.45
CA ASP A 193 11.01 3.13 -16.39
C ASP A 193 12.44 2.71 -16.06
N ARG A 194 13.16 3.54 -15.31
CA ARG A 194 14.57 3.32 -14.91
C ARG A 194 14.79 2.08 -14.05
N SER A 195 13.78 1.60 -13.32
CA SER A 195 13.93 0.42 -12.46
C SER A 195 14.16 -0.87 -13.26
N GLY A 196 13.83 -0.88 -14.57
CA GLY A 196 14.12 -1.97 -15.51
C GLY A 196 15.55 -1.98 -16.08
N TYR A 197 16.35 -0.94 -15.84
CA TYR A 197 17.68 -0.84 -16.46
C TYR A 197 18.65 -1.96 -16.04
N ALA A 198 18.61 -2.37 -14.79
CA ALA A 198 19.47 -3.46 -14.30
C ALA A 198 19.14 -4.80 -14.97
N GLU A 199 17.85 -5.10 -15.14
CA GLU A 199 17.38 -6.32 -15.84
C GLU A 199 17.74 -6.28 -17.32
N LEU A 200 17.53 -5.13 -17.98
CA LEU A 200 17.94 -4.94 -19.37
C LEU A 200 19.46 -5.08 -19.53
N HIS A 201 20.25 -4.47 -18.65
CA HIS A 201 21.71 -4.58 -18.69
C HIS A 201 22.18 -6.04 -18.54
N ALA A 202 21.57 -6.79 -17.62
CA ALA A 202 21.86 -8.22 -17.48
C ALA A 202 21.51 -9.01 -18.75
N LEU A 203 20.36 -8.74 -19.38
CA LEU A 203 19.97 -9.36 -20.64
C LEU A 203 20.98 -9.07 -21.76
N LEU A 204 21.40 -7.81 -21.91
CA LEU A 204 22.35 -7.41 -22.95
C LEU A 204 23.73 -8.04 -22.75
N ARG A 205 24.21 -8.06 -21.49
CA ARG A 205 25.53 -8.56 -21.13
C ARG A 205 25.61 -10.09 -21.15
N ASP A 206 24.64 -10.78 -20.51
CA ASP A 206 24.73 -12.20 -20.17
C ASP A 206 24.04 -13.09 -21.22
N ALA A 207 23.13 -12.53 -22.03
CA ALA A 207 22.39 -13.24 -23.07
C ALA A 207 22.49 -12.56 -24.46
N ASP A 208 23.48 -11.67 -24.66
CA ASP A 208 23.72 -10.95 -25.93
C ASP A 208 22.43 -10.30 -26.49
N GLY A 209 21.54 -9.86 -25.58
CA GLY A 209 20.28 -9.22 -25.95
C GLY A 209 19.16 -10.18 -26.37
N GLU A 210 19.33 -11.50 -26.23
CA GLU A 210 18.29 -12.48 -26.54
C GLU A 210 17.23 -12.56 -25.42
N SER A 211 15.99 -12.15 -25.72
CA SER A 211 14.86 -12.16 -24.78
C SER A 211 13.93 -13.35 -25.01
N THR A 212 13.39 -13.92 -23.92
CA THR A 212 12.35 -14.96 -24.01
C THR A 212 10.94 -14.34 -24.08
N PRO A 213 9.92 -15.06 -24.59
CA PRO A 213 8.53 -14.61 -24.59
C PRO A 213 8.00 -14.29 -23.19
N GLU A 214 8.41 -15.05 -22.17
CA GLU A 214 8.01 -14.84 -20.77
C GLU A 214 8.57 -13.53 -20.23
N GLN A 215 9.83 -13.21 -20.52
CA GLN A 215 10.46 -11.94 -20.15
C GLN A 215 9.73 -10.77 -20.81
N ARG A 216 9.52 -10.84 -22.14
CA ARG A 216 8.81 -9.80 -22.88
C ARG A 216 7.39 -9.58 -22.35
N ARG A 217 6.65 -10.66 -22.02
CA ARG A 217 5.33 -10.57 -21.41
C ARG A 217 5.36 -9.94 -20.02
N SER A 218 6.37 -10.27 -19.21
CA SER A 218 6.54 -9.68 -17.88
C SER A 218 6.77 -8.17 -17.96
N TRP A 219 7.67 -7.73 -18.85
CA TRP A 219 7.92 -6.30 -19.07
C TRP A 219 6.69 -5.57 -19.66
N ALA A 220 5.94 -6.21 -20.56
CA ALA A 220 4.70 -5.64 -21.07
C ALA A 220 3.64 -5.46 -19.98
N ALA A 221 3.51 -6.41 -19.06
CA ALA A 221 2.61 -6.27 -17.91
C ALA A 221 3.02 -5.08 -17.02
N ARG A 222 4.34 -4.93 -16.76
CA ARG A 222 4.89 -3.78 -16.03
C ARG A 222 4.65 -2.47 -16.78
N ALA A 223 4.83 -2.46 -18.09
CA ALA A 223 4.58 -1.28 -18.92
C ALA A 223 3.13 -0.80 -18.81
N PHE A 224 2.15 -1.70 -18.82
CA PHE A 224 0.74 -1.33 -18.60
C PHE A 224 0.48 -0.87 -17.16
N ALA A 225 1.18 -1.38 -16.16
CA ALA A 225 1.08 -0.87 -14.79
C ALA A 225 1.58 0.57 -14.69
N VAL A 226 2.76 0.88 -15.27
CA VAL A 226 3.34 2.23 -15.31
C VAL A 226 2.39 3.22 -16.01
N THR A 227 1.83 2.85 -17.17
CA THR A 227 0.90 3.75 -17.88
C THR A 227 -0.42 3.95 -17.13
N ALA A 228 -0.93 2.93 -16.44
CA ALA A 228 -2.14 3.04 -15.64
C ALA A 228 -1.95 3.98 -14.44
N GLU A 229 -0.79 3.91 -13.77
CA GLU A 229 -0.46 4.79 -12.66
C GLU A 229 -0.27 6.24 -13.11
N TYR A 230 0.39 6.43 -14.24
CA TYR A 230 0.61 7.75 -14.85
C TYR A 230 -0.74 8.42 -15.18
N ASP A 231 -1.64 7.72 -15.88
CA ASP A 231 -2.98 8.23 -16.18
C ASP A 231 -3.81 8.48 -14.91
N ALA A 232 -3.67 7.63 -13.89
CA ALA A 232 -4.33 7.83 -12.60
C ALA A 232 -3.82 9.06 -11.85
N ALA A 233 -2.52 9.38 -11.94
CA ALA A 233 -1.94 10.59 -11.36
C ALA A 233 -2.49 11.85 -12.06
N ILE A 234 -2.58 11.85 -13.38
CA ILE A 234 -3.18 12.93 -14.16
C ILE A 234 -4.65 13.12 -13.79
N HIS A 235 -5.41 12.01 -13.74
CA HIS A 235 -6.83 12.04 -13.35
C HIS A 235 -7.03 12.66 -11.97
N ARG A 236 -6.23 12.24 -10.96
CA ARG A 236 -6.29 12.82 -9.61
C ARG A 236 -6.07 14.32 -9.60
N TRP A 237 -5.07 14.79 -10.35
CA TRP A 237 -4.78 16.23 -10.45
C TRP A 237 -5.91 16.99 -11.16
N MET A 238 -6.41 16.46 -12.28
CA MET A 238 -7.50 17.07 -13.06
C MET A 238 -8.84 17.08 -12.29
N ALA A 239 -9.09 16.11 -11.40
CA ALA A 239 -10.31 16.02 -10.59
C ALA A 239 -10.40 17.10 -9.50
N GLY A 240 -9.34 17.92 -9.28
CA GLY A 240 -9.41 19.16 -8.54
C GLY A 240 -9.78 19.06 -7.06
N GLY A 241 -9.39 17.99 -6.36
CA GLY A 241 -9.57 17.86 -4.91
C GLY A 241 -10.81 17.08 -4.47
N ASP A 242 -11.64 16.57 -5.36
CA ASP A 242 -12.61 15.52 -5.01
C ASP A 242 -11.86 14.19 -4.82
N ALA A 243 -11.44 13.96 -3.57
CA ALA A 243 -10.63 12.79 -3.22
C ALA A 243 -11.32 11.46 -3.53
N ALA A 244 -12.66 11.41 -3.49
CA ALA A 244 -13.41 10.20 -3.80
C ALA A 244 -13.43 9.91 -5.30
N LEU A 245 -13.57 10.92 -6.14
CA LEU A 245 -13.47 10.78 -7.60
C LEU A 245 -12.03 10.51 -8.05
N ALA A 246 -11.05 11.09 -7.37
CA ALA A 246 -9.64 10.98 -7.70
C ALA A 246 -9.00 9.67 -7.20
N TRP A 247 -9.70 8.86 -6.40
CA TRP A 247 -9.11 7.63 -5.88
C TRP A 247 -8.90 6.60 -6.99
N SER A 248 -7.72 6.02 -7.01
CA SER A 248 -7.37 4.84 -7.80
C SER A 248 -6.65 3.82 -6.93
N ALA A 249 -6.77 2.55 -7.24
CA ALA A 249 -6.02 1.53 -6.51
C ALA A 249 -4.51 1.81 -6.63
N PRO A 250 -3.75 1.73 -5.53
CA PRO A 250 -2.29 1.88 -5.60
C PRO A 250 -1.69 0.86 -6.57
N THR A 251 -0.79 1.32 -7.44
CA THR A 251 -0.04 0.48 -8.39
C THR A 251 1.44 0.37 -8.01
N GLY A 252 1.82 0.96 -6.86
CA GLY A 252 3.18 0.99 -6.32
C GLY A 252 3.81 -0.37 -6.03
N PRO A 253 4.97 -0.38 -5.37
CA PRO A 253 5.67 -1.61 -5.01
C PRO A 253 4.75 -2.60 -4.30
N ARG A 254 4.88 -3.89 -4.67
CA ARG A 254 4.14 -4.98 -4.04
C ARG A 254 5.09 -5.78 -3.16
N GLN A 255 4.74 -5.91 -1.91
CA GLN A 255 5.45 -6.75 -0.96
C GLN A 255 4.57 -7.94 -0.60
N ALA A 256 4.99 -9.14 -0.99
CA ALA A 256 4.32 -10.36 -0.54
C ALA A 256 4.49 -10.49 0.97
N LEU A 257 3.39 -10.73 1.66
CA LEU A 257 3.38 -11.04 3.09
C LEU A 257 3.36 -12.54 3.28
N ARG A 258 3.82 -12.99 4.44
CA ARG A 258 3.88 -14.44 4.74
C ARG A 258 2.53 -15.14 4.53
N TYR A 259 1.42 -14.47 4.85
CA TYR A 259 0.03 -14.84 4.57
C TYR A 259 -0.87 -13.63 4.85
N GLY A 260 -2.17 -13.69 4.55
CA GLY A 260 -3.16 -12.67 4.90
C GLY A 260 -3.52 -12.69 6.38
N GLU A 261 -4.78 -12.45 6.77
CA GLU A 261 -5.20 -12.56 8.17
C GLU A 261 -5.00 -13.98 8.71
N ASN A 262 -5.18 -14.99 7.86
CA ASN A 262 -5.06 -16.40 8.22
C ASN A 262 -4.03 -17.13 7.34
N PRO A 263 -3.38 -18.20 7.85
CA PRO A 263 -2.30 -18.90 7.14
C PRO A 263 -2.65 -19.45 5.76
N HIS A 264 -3.92 -19.74 5.49
CA HIS A 264 -4.39 -20.26 4.21
C HIS A 264 -4.68 -19.17 3.18
N GLN A 265 -4.63 -17.90 3.58
CA GLN A 265 -4.90 -16.73 2.71
C GLN A 265 -3.59 -16.13 2.22
N ARG A 266 -3.49 -15.84 0.93
CA ARG A 266 -2.40 -15.01 0.41
C ARG A 266 -2.62 -13.56 0.78
N GLY A 267 -1.57 -12.86 1.18
CA GLY A 267 -1.59 -11.44 1.50
C GLY A 267 -0.44 -10.71 0.83
N GLU A 268 -0.71 -9.48 0.43
CA GLU A 268 0.28 -8.55 -0.11
C GLU A 268 0.04 -7.16 0.49
N PHE A 269 1.09 -6.40 0.68
CA PHE A 269 1.01 -4.95 0.87
C PHE A 269 1.34 -4.27 -0.44
N ILE A 270 0.54 -3.28 -0.83
CA ILE A 270 0.76 -2.47 -2.04
C ILE A 270 0.99 -1.05 -1.60
N GLY A 271 2.20 -0.55 -1.78
CA GLY A 271 2.63 0.77 -1.33
C GLY A 271 4.08 0.75 -0.86
N ASP A 272 4.55 1.87 -0.31
CA ASP A 272 5.91 2.02 0.21
C ASP A 272 5.90 2.01 1.75
N LEU A 273 6.24 0.87 2.37
CA LEU A 273 6.38 0.75 3.81
C LEU A 273 7.61 1.51 4.34
N ALA A 274 8.66 1.64 3.52
CA ALA A 274 9.88 2.33 3.94
C ALA A 274 9.66 3.85 4.11
N ALA A 275 8.67 4.41 3.42
CA ALA A 275 8.26 5.79 3.64
C ALA A 275 7.57 6.00 5.00
N GLN A 276 6.98 4.94 5.59
CA GLN A 276 6.23 5.01 6.84
C GLN A 276 7.12 4.78 8.07
N PHE A 277 8.06 3.86 7.96
CA PHE A 277 8.97 3.51 9.06
C PHE A 277 10.22 2.79 8.58
N GLU A 278 11.29 2.92 9.35
CA GLU A 278 12.50 2.11 9.25
C GLU A 278 12.43 0.95 10.25
N GLN A 279 12.58 -0.30 9.76
CA GLN A 279 12.64 -1.46 10.64
C GLN A 279 14.07 -1.67 11.17
N LEU A 280 14.28 -1.38 12.46
CA LEU A 280 15.57 -1.45 13.12
C LEU A 280 15.93 -2.86 13.61
N ASN A 281 14.95 -3.73 13.84
CA ASN A 281 15.12 -5.10 14.34
C ASN A 281 13.88 -5.97 14.05
N GLY A 282 14.07 -7.29 14.07
CA GLY A 282 13.01 -8.28 14.14
C GLY A 282 12.76 -9.03 12.83
N LYS A 283 11.73 -9.88 12.88
CA LYS A 283 11.25 -10.65 11.73
C LYS A 283 10.43 -9.78 10.77
N GLU A 284 10.13 -10.30 9.59
CA GLU A 284 9.21 -9.67 8.63
C GLU A 284 7.83 -9.41 9.26
N LEU A 285 7.24 -8.26 8.90
CA LEU A 285 5.91 -7.86 9.33
C LEU A 285 4.85 -8.75 8.66
N SER A 286 3.86 -9.18 9.44
CA SER A 286 2.71 -9.91 8.93
C SER A 286 1.56 -8.95 8.60
N TYR A 287 0.56 -9.45 7.86
CA TYR A 287 -0.69 -8.74 7.59
C TYR A 287 -1.33 -8.19 8.89
N ASN A 288 -1.44 -9.04 9.92
CA ASN A 288 -2.03 -8.63 11.21
C ASN A 288 -1.16 -7.61 11.95
N ASN A 289 0.18 -7.71 11.85
CA ASN A 289 1.05 -6.68 12.43
C ASN A 289 0.81 -5.32 11.77
N LEU A 290 0.65 -5.27 10.44
CA LEU A 290 0.39 -4.01 9.73
C LEU A 290 -0.95 -3.38 10.13
N LEU A 291 -2.01 -4.19 10.31
CA LEU A 291 -3.30 -3.70 10.81
C LEU A 291 -3.19 -3.12 12.24
N ASP A 292 -2.50 -3.82 13.13
CA ASP A 292 -2.32 -3.36 14.51
C ASP A 292 -1.39 -2.13 14.58
N ILE A 293 -0.37 -2.03 13.71
CA ILE A 293 0.51 -0.86 13.57
C ILE A 293 -0.29 0.36 13.10
N ASP A 294 -1.15 0.20 12.08
CA ASP A 294 -2.01 1.27 11.58
C ASP A 294 -2.93 1.82 12.68
N ALA A 295 -3.57 0.93 13.45
CA ALA A 295 -4.38 1.32 14.59
C ALA A 295 -3.55 2.00 15.70
N ALA A 296 -2.33 1.54 15.94
CA ALA A 296 -1.43 2.08 16.95
C ALA A 296 -0.93 3.49 16.59
N VAL A 297 -0.50 3.68 15.34
CA VAL A 297 -0.05 4.99 14.82
C VAL A 297 -1.20 5.98 14.80
N SER A 298 -2.38 5.56 14.35
CA SER A 298 -3.58 6.41 14.34
C SER A 298 -3.96 6.88 15.74
N LEU A 299 -3.96 6.00 16.74
CA LEU A 299 -4.29 6.36 18.11
C LEU A 299 -3.22 7.25 18.77
N ILE A 300 -1.93 6.87 18.64
CA ILE A 300 -0.86 7.65 19.30
C ILE A 300 -0.71 9.04 18.67
N GLY A 301 -1.09 9.21 17.41
CA GLY A 301 -1.15 10.50 16.72
C GLY A 301 -2.08 11.52 17.38
N GLU A 302 -3.16 11.07 18.03
CA GLU A 302 -4.07 11.94 18.80
C GLU A 302 -3.38 12.62 19.99
N PHE A 303 -2.22 12.10 20.40
CA PHE A 303 -1.44 12.59 21.54
C PHE A 303 -0.10 13.22 21.12
N ALA A 304 0.06 13.61 19.84
CA ALA A 304 1.32 14.18 19.34
C ALA A 304 1.77 15.41 20.15
N ASP A 305 0.84 16.31 20.47
CA ASP A 305 1.06 17.54 21.24
C ASP A 305 0.88 17.37 22.75
N ALA A 306 0.53 16.17 23.21
CA ALA A 306 0.42 15.85 24.64
C ALA A 306 1.81 15.60 25.25
N GLY A 307 1.87 15.44 26.57
CA GLY A 307 3.06 14.89 27.23
C GLY A 307 3.42 13.49 26.71
N PRO A 308 4.48 12.86 27.27
CA PRO A 308 4.83 11.50 26.92
C PRO A 308 3.64 10.55 27.01
N ALA A 309 3.36 9.84 25.91
CA ALA A 309 2.19 8.97 25.76
C ALA A 309 2.59 7.60 25.23
N VAL A 310 1.89 6.58 25.71
CA VAL A 310 2.01 5.19 25.26
C VAL A 310 0.61 4.65 24.96
N ALA A 311 0.46 3.97 23.83
CA ALA A 311 -0.71 3.18 23.45
C ALA A 311 -0.30 1.73 23.22
N ILE A 312 -1.06 0.79 23.78
CA ILE A 312 -0.87 -0.65 23.60
C ILE A 312 -2.08 -1.19 22.85
N ILE A 313 -1.83 -1.73 21.67
CA ILE A 313 -2.87 -2.22 20.74
C ILE A 313 -2.84 -3.74 20.68
N LYS A 314 -4.02 -4.33 20.70
CA LYS A 314 -4.24 -5.75 20.45
C LYS A 314 -5.49 -5.91 19.60
N HIS A 315 -5.35 -6.59 18.43
CA HIS A 315 -6.45 -6.80 17.48
C HIS A 315 -7.20 -5.51 17.14
N ASN A 316 -6.42 -4.48 16.73
CA ASN A 316 -6.87 -3.15 16.33
C ASN A 316 -7.58 -2.31 17.42
N ASN A 317 -7.50 -2.70 18.68
CA ASN A 317 -8.11 -1.96 19.78
C ASN A 317 -7.10 -1.67 20.89
N ALA A 318 -7.25 -0.53 21.56
CA ALA A 318 -6.43 -0.20 22.71
C ALA A 318 -6.78 -1.06 23.91
N CYS A 319 -5.82 -1.84 24.41
CA CYS A 319 -5.91 -2.49 25.72
C CYS A 319 -5.20 -1.66 26.81
N GLY A 320 -4.35 -0.70 26.43
CA GLY A 320 -3.72 0.23 27.34
C GLY A 320 -3.44 1.57 26.64
N CYS A 321 -3.64 2.68 27.36
CA CYS A 321 -3.24 4.00 26.90
C CYS A 321 -3.06 4.93 28.10
N ALA A 322 -1.98 5.71 28.09
CA ALA A 322 -1.76 6.71 29.14
C ALA A 322 -0.85 7.86 28.67
N VAL A 323 -1.04 9.03 29.30
CA VAL A 323 -0.15 10.20 29.18
C VAL A 323 0.38 10.53 30.58
N ARG A 324 1.73 10.66 30.71
CA ARG A 324 2.39 10.91 31.99
C ARG A 324 3.56 11.91 31.81
N PRO A 325 4.17 12.41 32.91
CA PRO A 325 5.34 13.27 32.82
C PRO A 325 6.53 12.62 32.14
N THR A 326 6.76 11.31 32.31
CA THR A 326 7.81 10.54 31.67
C THR A 326 7.24 9.40 30.83
N LEU A 327 8.02 8.91 29.86
CA LEU A 327 7.59 7.83 28.98
C LEU A 327 7.50 6.49 29.75
N SER A 328 8.41 6.26 30.71
CA SER A 328 8.38 5.09 31.59
C SER A 328 7.11 5.04 32.44
N GLU A 329 6.73 6.17 33.08
CA GLU A 329 5.47 6.26 33.83
C GLU A 329 4.24 6.06 32.93
N ALA A 330 4.28 6.59 31.67
CA ALA A 330 3.21 6.37 30.70
C ALA A 330 3.09 4.90 30.31
N TRP A 331 4.22 4.20 30.15
CA TRP A 331 4.26 2.76 29.89
C TRP A 331 3.62 1.97 31.05
N GLU A 332 4.06 2.22 32.29
CA GLU A 332 3.53 1.52 33.47
C GLU A 332 2.01 1.73 33.62
N ALA A 333 1.56 2.96 33.44
CA ALA A 333 0.14 3.31 33.51
C ALA A 333 -0.68 2.67 32.36
N ALA A 334 -0.15 2.66 31.14
CA ALA A 334 -0.81 2.03 30.01
C ALA A 334 -0.91 0.51 30.19
N LEU A 335 0.17 -0.14 30.62
CA LEU A 335 0.23 -1.57 30.86
C LEU A 335 -0.76 -2.00 31.97
N ALA A 336 -0.90 -1.19 33.03
CA ALA A 336 -1.79 -1.50 34.15
C ALA A 336 -3.26 -1.64 33.73
N ALA A 337 -3.69 -1.04 32.63
CA ALA A 337 -5.08 -1.08 32.16
C ALA A 337 -5.53 -2.50 31.79
N ASP A 338 -4.66 -3.28 31.11
CA ASP A 338 -4.91 -4.68 30.76
C ASP A 338 -3.58 -5.41 30.45
N PRO A 339 -2.82 -5.79 31.46
CA PRO A 339 -1.53 -6.45 31.26
C PRO A 339 -1.65 -7.85 30.60
N VAL A 340 -2.83 -8.45 30.67
CA VAL A 340 -3.08 -9.76 30.04
C VAL A 340 -3.20 -9.61 28.53
N SER A 341 -3.98 -8.66 28.05
CA SER A 341 -4.14 -8.41 26.61
C SER A 341 -2.89 -7.79 25.98
N ALA A 342 -2.09 -7.04 26.75
CA ALA A 342 -0.84 -6.42 26.29
C ALA A 342 0.21 -7.45 25.82
N PHE A 343 0.13 -8.69 26.32
CA PHE A 343 1.02 -9.77 25.89
C PHE A 343 0.91 -10.03 24.38
N GLY A 344 2.04 -9.93 23.68
CA GLY A 344 2.11 -10.07 22.21
C GLY A 344 1.40 -8.93 21.45
N GLY A 345 1.24 -7.77 22.06
CA GLY A 345 0.64 -6.58 21.43
C GLY A 345 1.63 -5.74 20.63
N VAL A 346 1.11 -4.65 20.08
CA VAL A 346 1.84 -3.57 19.40
C VAL A 346 1.84 -2.34 20.31
N ILE A 347 3.02 -1.79 20.55
CA ILE A 347 3.23 -0.63 21.43
C ILE A 347 3.61 0.56 20.58
N ALA A 348 2.83 1.64 20.64
CA ALA A 348 3.15 2.92 20.03
C ALA A 348 3.50 3.97 21.09
N LEU A 349 4.55 4.73 20.84
CA LEU A 349 5.06 5.77 21.73
C LEU A 349 5.20 7.07 20.91
N ASN A 350 4.87 8.21 21.53
CA ASN A 350 4.94 9.52 20.86
C ASN A 350 6.25 10.28 21.11
N ARG A 351 7.20 9.69 21.81
CA ARG A 351 8.54 10.26 22.09
C ARG A 351 9.61 9.18 21.86
N PRO A 352 10.88 9.59 21.65
CA PRO A 352 12.00 8.66 21.58
C PRO A 352 12.08 7.78 22.83
N VAL A 353 12.32 6.48 22.63
CA VAL A 353 12.40 5.50 23.71
C VAL A 353 13.77 5.62 24.38
N ASP A 354 13.79 5.97 25.66
CA ASP A 354 14.99 5.99 26.50
C ASP A 354 15.27 4.63 27.16
N LEU A 355 16.45 4.48 27.78
CA LEU A 355 16.85 3.24 28.44
C LEU A 355 15.92 2.86 29.60
N GLN A 356 15.41 3.84 30.36
CA GLN A 356 14.51 3.57 31.48
C GLN A 356 13.20 2.96 30.98
N THR A 357 12.61 3.54 29.96
CA THR A 357 11.39 3.03 29.30
C THR A 357 11.64 1.65 28.69
N ALA A 358 12.75 1.49 27.95
CA ALA A 358 13.11 0.21 27.35
C ALA A 358 13.29 -0.89 28.40
N THR A 359 13.87 -0.58 29.57
CA THR A 359 14.02 -1.52 30.68
C THR A 359 12.67 -1.95 31.22
N ALA A 360 11.75 -1.01 31.46
CA ALA A 360 10.40 -1.32 31.93
C ALA A 360 9.59 -2.14 30.90
N MET A 361 9.79 -1.90 29.60
CA MET A 361 9.11 -2.63 28.52
C MET A 361 9.69 -4.04 28.32
N ASN A 362 10.96 -4.27 28.64
CA ASN A 362 11.67 -5.49 28.26
C ASN A 362 11.15 -6.75 28.93
N ASP A 363 10.48 -6.63 30.07
CA ASP A 363 9.90 -7.75 30.83
C ASP A 363 8.63 -8.31 30.18
N LEU A 364 7.92 -7.47 29.38
CA LEU A 364 6.76 -7.92 28.63
C LEU A 364 7.17 -8.52 27.28
N PHE A 365 6.57 -9.65 26.92
CA PHE A 365 6.61 -10.08 25.54
C PHE A 365 5.65 -9.23 24.69
N PHE A 366 6.20 -8.48 23.74
CA PHE A 366 5.43 -7.77 22.71
C PHE A 366 6.01 -8.06 21.33
N GLU A 367 5.19 -7.95 20.30
CA GLU A 367 5.62 -8.21 18.91
C GLU A 367 6.28 -7.00 18.27
N VAL A 368 5.68 -5.81 18.42
CA VAL A 368 6.12 -4.58 17.76
C VAL A 368 6.22 -3.44 18.78
N ALA A 369 7.27 -2.65 18.69
CA ALA A 369 7.31 -1.30 19.25
C ALA A 369 7.58 -0.30 18.12
N ILE A 370 6.77 0.77 18.05
CA ILE A 370 6.90 1.85 17.07
C ILE A 370 7.01 3.19 17.79
N ALA A 371 8.04 3.95 17.50
CA ALA A 371 8.35 5.23 18.13
C ALA A 371 9.05 6.17 17.14
N PRO A 372 9.09 7.49 17.40
CA PRO A 372 9.84 8.44 16.56
C PRO A 372 11.33 8.12 16.50
N ASP A 373 11.90 7.59 17.58
CA ASP A 373 13.30 7.13 17.65
C ASP A 373 13.53 6.23 18.88
N PHE A 374 14.73 5.63 18.96
CA PHE A 374 15.20 4.84 20.11
C PHE A 374 16.61 5.32 20.47
N ALA A 375 16.84 5.63 21.74
CA ALA A 375 18.20 5.85 22.22
C ALA A 375 19.07 4.60 21.99
N GLU A 376 20.38 4.76 21.79
CA GLU A 376 21.26 3.67 21.41
C GLU A 376 21.22 2.52 22.44
N GLU A 377 21.34 2.83 23.73
CA GLU A 377 21.31 1.85 24.81
C GLU A 377 19.92 1.17 24.95
N ALA A 378 18.84 1.90 24.66
CA ALA A 378 17.49 1.34 24.62
C ALA A 378 17.33 0.34 23.46
N LEU A 379 17.86 0.70 22.30
CA LEU A 379 17.84 -0.13 21.11
C LEU A 379 18.65 -1.41 21.30
N GLU A 380 19.87 -1.31 21.88
CA GLU A 380 20.71 -2.47 22.21
C GLU A 380 19.98 -3.44 23.14
N LEU A 381 19.35 -2.93 24.22
CA LEU A 381 18.57 -3.75 25.14
C LEU A 381 17.41 -4.46 24.45
N LEU A 382 16.61 -3.74 23.68
CA LEU A 382 15.40 -4.29 23.05
C LEU A 382 15.74 -5.27 21.93
N ARG A 383 16.85 -5.12 21.21
CA ARG A 383 17.37 -6.02 20.17
C ARG A 383 17.79 -7.39 20.70
N THR A 384 18.01 -7.56 22.01
CA THR A 384 18.32 -8.86 22.61
C THR A 384 17.25 -9.92 22.31
N LYS A 385 16.03 -9.50 22.01
CA LYS A 385 14.93 -10.37 21.55
C LYS A 385 14.86 -10.31 20.02
N LYS A 386 15.56 -11.23 19.34
CA LYS A 386 15.76 -11.26 17.88
C LYS A 386 14.50 -11.12 17.03
N ASN A 387 13.35 -11.64 17.49
CA ASN A 387 12.08 -11.61 16.74
C ASN A 387 11.22 -10.37 17.03
N ARG A 388 11.60 -9.54 18.00
CA ARG A 388 10.90 -8.31 18.36
C ARG A 388 11.08 -7.29 17.27
N MET A 389 10.01 -6.79 16.70
CA MET A 389 10.05 -5.79 15.64
C MET A 389 10.13 -4.38 16.27
N LEU A 390 11.18 -3.66 15.93
CA LEU A 390 11.40 -2.28 16.39
C LEU A 390 11.35 -1.37 15.17
N LEU A 391 10.41 -0.43 15.17
CA LEU A 391 10.11 0.44 14.05
C LEU A 391 10.36 1.90 14.43
N LYS A 392 11.24 2.56 13.68
CA LYS A 392 11.39 4.01 13.75
C LYS A 392 10.38 4.66 12.82
N HIS A 393 9.39 5.34 13.40
CA HIS A 393 8.27 5.92 12.65
C HIS A 393 8.66 7.24 11.99
N THR A 394 8.34 7.36 10.72
CA THR A 394 8.38 8.62 9.96
C THR A 394 6.94 9.08 9.73
N PRO A 395 6.42 10.06 10.48
CA PRO A 395 5.03 10.50 10.33
C PRO A 395 4.75 10.94 8.89
N GLN A 396 3.70 10.39 8.32
CA GLN A 396 3.21 10.75 6.99
C GLN A 396 1.85 11.45 7.12
N PRO A 397 1.48 12.31 6.17
CA PRO A 397 0.11 12.85 6.11
C PRO A 397 -0.91 11.71 6.04
N SER A 398 -2.06 11.89 6.68
CA SER A 398 -3.18 10.96 6.55
C SER A 398 -3.57 10.77 5.08
N PRO A 399 -3.97 9.56 4.67
CA PRO A 399 -4.44 9.35 3.31
C PRO A 399 -5.66 10.24 3.03
N ALA A 400 -5.79 10.72 1.79
CA ALA A 400 -6.93 11.56 1.42
C ALA A 400 -8.27 10.84 1.57
N VAL A 401 -8.27 9.52 1.38
CA VAL A 401 -9.46 8.66 1.52
C VAL A 401 -9.12 7.33 2.17
N LEU A 402 -10.10 6.76 2.86
CA LEU A 402 -10.11 5.38 3.35
C LEU A 402 -10.96 4.52 2.43
N VAL A 403 -10.50 3.33 2.12
CA VAL A 403 -11.16 2.40 1.20
C VAL A 403 -11.39 1.05 1.87
N ARG A 404 -12.58 0.51 1.71
CA ARG A 404 -12.96 -0.80 2.22
C ARG A 404 -13.73 -1.58 1.16
N SER A 405 -13.38 -2.83 0.94
CA SER A 405 -14.17 -3.73 0.07
C SER A 405 -15.49 -4.12 0.73
N ALA A 406 -16.59 -4.05 0.00
CA ALA A 406 -17.91 -4.47 0.45
C ALA A 406 -18.77 -4.88 -0.74
N LEU A 407 -19.49 -5.99 -0.65
CA LEU A 407 -20.50 -6.44 -1.64
C LEU A 407 -20.00 -6.47 -3.10
N GLY A 408 -18.74 -6.83 -3.31
CA GLY A 408 -18.11 -6.83 -4.64
C GLY A 408 -17.73 -5.45 -5.18
N GLY A 409 -17.90 -4.38 -4.39
CA GLY A 409 -17.52 -3.01 -4.66
C GLY A 409 -16.58 -2.45 -3.59
N LEU A 410 -16.44 -1.14 -3.59
CA LEU A 410 -15.63 -0.38 -2.65
C LEU A 410 -16.47 0.68 -1.95
N LEU A 411 -16.32 0.78 -0.63
CA LEU A 411 -16.75 1.93 0.15
C LEU A 411 -15.54 2.86 0.27
N VAL A 412 -15.74 4.11 -0.13
CA VAL A 412 -14.71 5.16 -0.10
C VAL A 412 -15.23 6.30 0.77
N GLN A 413 -14.41 6.78 1.71
CA GLN A 413 -14.76 7.89 2.60
C GLN A 413 -13.52 8.70 2.95
N GLU A 414 -13.72 9.93 3.40
CA GLU A 414 -12.66 10.71 4.02
C GLU A 414 -12.25 10.10 5.37
N PRO A 415 -11.00 10.25 5.81
CA PRO A 415 -10.59 9.88 7.16
C PRO A 415 -11.26 10.79 8.19
N ASP A 416 -11.56 10.25 9.36
CA ASP A 416 -12.05 11.05 10.49
C ASP A 416 -10.87 11.77 11.16
N LEU A 417 -10.64 13.01 10.74
CA LEU A 417 -9.56 13.87 11.27
C LEU A 417 -10.03 14.82 12.39
N ARG A 418 -11.33 14.78 12.76
CA ARG A 418 -11.82 15.62 13.87
C ARG A 418 -11.34 15.06 15.19
N SER A 419 -10.80 15.92 16.05
CA SER A 419 -10.36 15.58 17.39
C SER A 419 -10.91 16.63 18.37
N GLU A 420 -11.45 16.16 19.48
CA GLU A 420 -12.02 17.02 20.50
C GLU A 420 -10.94 17.75 21.27
N SER A 421 -11.31 18.97 21.69
CA SER A 421 -10.59 19.78 22.67
C SER A 421 -11.54 20.18 23.80
N ARG A 422 -11.00 20.65 24.92
CA ARG A 422 -11.84 21.16 26.03
C ARG A 422 -12.82 22.25 25.58
N ASP A 423 -12.34 23.17 24.74
CA ASP A 423 -13.12 24.32 24.28
C ASP A 423 -14.26 23.93 23.33
N GLY A 424 -14.17 22.74 22.72
CA GLY A 424 -15.22 22.18 21.85
C GLY A 424 -16.33 21.45 22.62
N LEU A 425 -16.16 21.20 23.92
CA LEU A 425 -17.16 20.51 24.75
C LEU A 425 -18.26 21.45 25.23
N GLN A 426 -19.50 21.13 24.87
CA GLN A 426 -20.66 21.88 25.31
C GLN A 426 -21.22 21.28 26.60
N GLN A 427 -21.12 22.02 27.72
CA GLN A 427 -21.79 21.65 28.97
C GLN A 427 -23.31 21.73 28.82
N VAL A 428 -24.03 20.66 29.20
CA VAL A 428 -25.50 20.60 29.12
C VAL A 428 -26.17 20.32 30.47
N THR A 429 -25.40 20.11 31.53
CA THR A 429 -25.87 19.87 32.89
C THR A 429 -25.53 21.05 33.83
N ARG A 430 -26.20 21.11 34.99
CA ARG A 430 -25.91 22.10 36.03
C ARG A 430 -24.56 21.88 36.70
N ALA A 431 -24.21 20.61 36.95
CA ALA A 431 -22.91 20.26 37.47
C ALA A 431 -21.84 20.48 36.37
N ALA A 432 -20.71 21.05 36.75
CA ALA A 432 -19.56 21.24 35.88
C ALA A 432 -18.43 20.34 36.32
N ALA A 433 -17.70 19.81 35.35
CA ALA A 433 -16.47 19.07 35.59
C ALA A 433 -15.29 20.00 35.86
N SER A 434 -14.35 19.56 36.68
CA SER A 434 -13.07 20.25 36.87
C SER A 434 -12.22 20.19 35.59
N ALA A 435 -11.20 21.02 35.49
CA ALA A 435 -10.28 21.01 34.36
C ALA A 435 -9.60 19.64 34.17
N ALA A 436 -9.29 18.93 35.24
CA ALA A 436 -8.70 17.60 35.19
C ALA A 436 -9.70 16.54 34.68
N GLU A 437 -10.96 16.61 35.11
CA GLU A 437 -12.01 15.71 34.61
C GLU A 437 -12.34 15.97 33.14
N LEU A 438 -12.26 17.24 32.67
CA LEU A 438 -12.38 17.55 31.23
C LEU A 438 -11.21 17.00 30.41
N ASP A 439 -9.97 17.03 30.95
CA ASP A 439 -8.83 16.35 30.30
C ASP A 439 -9.04 14.84 30.16
N ASP A 440 -9.58 14.22 31.21
CA ASP A 440 -9.90 12.80 31.20
C ASP A 440 -11.03 12.50 30.22
N ALA A 441 -12.04 13.38 30.10
CA ALA A 441 -13.12 13.25 29.13
C ALA A 441 -12.61 13.32 27.68
N VAL A 442 -11.78 14.33 27.36
CA VAL A 442 -11.14 14.46 26.03
C VAL A 442 -10.23 13.27 25.73
N PHE A 443 -9.42 12.83 26.71
CA PHE A 443 -8.56 11.67 26.58
C PHE A 443 -9.38 10.40 26.29
N ALA A 444 -10.47 10.17 27.01
CA ALA A 444 -11.36 9.04 26.80
C ALA A 444 -12.04 9.09 25.41
N GLN A 445 -12.45 10.29 24.96
CA GLN A 445 -13.10 10.47 23.67
C GLN A 445 -12.14 10.16 22.50
N ARG A 446 -10.88 10.58 22.59
CA ARG A 446 -9.85 10.24 21.61
C ARG A 446 -9.63 8.74 21.49
N ILE A 447 -9.67 8.00 22.61
CA ILE A 447 -9.61 6.53 22.58
C ILE A 447 -10.89 5.95 21.97
N ALA A 448 -12.07 6.47 22.33
CA ALA A 448 -13.35 5.99 21.80
C ALA A 448 -13.42 6.12 20.27
N LYS A 449 -12.92 7.23 19.69
CA LYS A 449 -12.79 7.46 18.24
C LYS A 449 -12.03 6.33 17.53
N HIS A 450 -10.99 5.80 18.15
CA HIS A 450 -10.14 4.73 17.56
C HIS A 450 -10.59 3.31 17.94
N THR A 451 -11.67 3.17 18.71
CA THR A 451 -12.20 1.87 19.17
C THR A 451 -13.43 1.46 18.35
N ARG A 452 -13.59 0.17 18.07
CA ARG A 452 -14.74 -0.33 17.29
C ARG A 452 -16.07 -0.10 18.00
N SER A 453 -17.05 0.41 17.26
CA SER A 453 -18.41 0.68 17.70
C SER A 453 -19.20 -0.60 18.01
N ASN A 454 -20.17 -0.61 18.97
CA ASN A 454 -20.35 0.45 19.96
C ASN A 454 -19.25 0.37 21.01
N THR A 455 -18.77 1.51 21.46
CA THR A 455 -17.73 1.60 22.49
C THR A 455 -18.08 2.56 23.61
N ILE A 456 -17.64 2.20 24.82
CA ILE A 456 -17.56 3.05 26.01
C ILE A 456 -16.13 2.97 26.55
N VAL A 457 -15.58 4.12 26.89
CA VAL A 457 -14.23 4.23 27.46
C VAL A 457 -14.30 4.96 28.79
N PHE A 458 -13.67 4.38 29.81
CA PHE A 458 -13.47 5.03 31.11
C PHE A 458 -12.03 5.48 31.26
N ALA A 459 -11.81 6.71 31.69
CA ALA A 459 -10.50 7.26 31.94
C ALA A 459 -10.45 8.09 33.24
N ARG A 460 -9.28 8.13 33.88
CA ARG A 460 -8.93 9.00 34.97
C ARG A 460 -7.45 9.30 34.99
N ASN A 461 -7.07 10.53 35.26
CA ASN A 461 -5.68 11.00 35.23
C ASN A 461 -5.02 10.73 33.87
N ARG A 462 -5.73 10.90 32.75
CA ARG A 462 -5.30 10.59 31.39
C ARG A 462 -4.71 9.17 31.27
N GLN A 463 -5.40 8.20 31.84
CA GLN A 463 -5.14 6.77 31.77
C GLN A 463 -6.42 6.03 31.44
N LEU A 464 -6.37 5.13 30.48
CA LEU A 464 -7.42 4.17 30.20
C LEU A 464 -7.62 3.26 31.41
N LEU A 465 -8.83 3.20 31.94
CA LEU A 465 -9.20 2.29 33.03
C LEU A 465 -9.90 1.03 32.51
N GLY A 466 -10.68 1.19 31.45
CA GLY A 466 -11.35 0.09 30.78
C GLY A 466 -12.11 0.57 29.56
N SER A 467 -12.19 -0.29 28.55
CA SER A 467 -12.96 -0.07 27.33
C SER A 467 -13.87 -1.24 27.03
N GLY A 468 -15.10 -0.95 26.58
CA GLY A 468 -15.98 -1.92 25.97
C GLY A 468 -15.96 -1.71 24.46
N THR A 469 -15.73 -2.76 23.71
CA THR A 469 -15.33 -2.67 22.30
C THR A 469 -16.23 -3.53 21.42
N GLY A 470 -16.77 -2.95 20.34
CA GLY A 470 -17.48 -3.70 19.30
C GLY A 470 -18.75 -4.39 19.77
N GLN A 471 -19.45 -3.80 20.74
CA GLN A 471 -20.66 -4.40 21.30
C GLN A 471 -21.91 -4.06 20.49
N THR A 472 -22.87 -4.97 20.43
CA THR A 472 -24.15 -4.76 19.73
C THR A 472 -25.05 -3.75 20.45
N SER A 473 -24.87 -3.59 21.75
CA SER A 473 -25.55 -2.55 22.54
C SER A 473 -24.54 -1.69 23.31
N ARG A 474 -24.90 -0.42 23.52
CA ARG A 474 -24.06 0.52 24.26
C ARG A 474 -23.99 0.19 25.75
N VAL A 475 -25.07 -0.35 26.30
CA VAL A 475 -25.12 -0.85 27.69
C VAL A 475 -24.15 -2.01 27.88
N ASP A 476 -24.04 -2.92 26.92
CA ASP A 476 -23.09 -4.02 27.02
C ASP A 476 -21.64 -3.54 26.88
N ALA A 477 -21.40 -2.52 26.03
CA ALA A 477 -20.10 -1.86 25.97
C ALA A 477 -19.72 -1.23 27.33
N LEU A 478 -20.67 -0.57 28.00
CA LEU A 478 -20.44 -0.01 29.34
C LEU A 478 -20.14 -1.11 30.37
N ARG A 479 -20.95 -2.16 30.39
CA ARG A 479 -20.74 -3.29 31.32
C ARG A 479 -19.39 -3.97 31.10
N GLN A 480 -18.98 -4.15 29.84
CA GLN A 480 -17.68 -4.71 29.50
C GLN A 480 -16.55 -3.81 29.98
N ALA A 481 -16.63 -2.49 29.72
CA ALA A 481 -15.64 -1.51 30.17
C ALA A 481 -15.50 -1.51 31.70
N ALA A 482 -16.62 -1.48 32.42
CA ALA A 482 -16.63 -1.51 33.89
C ALA A 482 -16.07 -2.85 34.45
N ALA A 483 -16.43 -3.96 33.85
CA ALA A 483 -15.90 -5.26 34.24
C ALA A 483 -14.37 -5.35 34.04
N LYS A 484 -13.85 -4.83 32.93
CA LYS A 484 -12.41 -4.71 32.65
C LYS A 484 -11.71 -3.86 33.70
N ALA A 485 -12.20 -2.68 33.98
CA ALA A 485 -11.62 -1.80 35.00
C ALA A 485 -11.51 -2.49 36.37
N ARG A 486 -12.59 -3.14 36.82
CA ARG A 486 -12.60 -3.88 38.10
C ARG A 486 -11.66 -5.07 38.11
N ALA A 487 -11.57 -5.81 36.99
CA ALA A 487 -10.70 -6.97 36.89
C ALA A 487 -9.22 -6.64 37.11
N PHE A 488 -8.81 -5.40 36.76
CA PHE A 488 -7.45 -4.91 36.98
C PHE A 488 -7.32 -3.95 38.17
N GLY A 489 -8.30 -3.97 39.08
CA GLY A 489 -8.22 -3.28 40.36
C GLY A 489 -8.54 -1.79 40.31
N PHE A 490 -9.08 -1.27 39.20
CA PHE A 490 -9.45 0.15 39.10
C PHE A 490 -10.84 0.41 39.68
N SER A 491 -10.95 1.50 40.42
CA SER A 491 -12.24 2.10 40.81
C SER A 491 -12.64 3.14 39.76
N LEU A 492 -13.88 3.10 39.32
CA LEU A 492 -14.45 4.10 38.42
C LEU A 492 -14.98 5.35 39.13
N ALA A 493 -14.88 5.41 40.48
CA ALA A 493 -15.28 6.56 41.24
C ALA A 493 -14.50 7.82 40.80
N GLY A 494 -15.22 8.84 40.32
CA GLY A 494 -14.64 10.07 39.79
C GLY A 494 -13.98 9.93 38.40
N ALA A 495 -14.16 8.83 37.70
CA ALA A 495 -13.70 8.68 36.32
C ALA A 495 -14.59 9.47 35.35
N ALA A 496 -14.01 9.81 34.20
CA ALA A 496 -14.73 10.27 33.03
C ALA A 496 -15.15 9.07 32.16
N MET A 497 -16.35 9.15 31.59
CA MET A 497 -16.89 8.20 30.60
C MET A 497 -17.05 8.88 29.26
N ALA A 498 -16.52 8.26 28.18
CA ALA A 498 -16.75 8.69 26.82
C ALA A 498 -17.50 7.63 26.01
N SER A 499 -18.33 8.10 25.07
CA SER A 499 -19.08 7.27 24.13
C SER A 499 -18.84 7.73 22.70
N ASP A 500 -18.67 6.78 21.76
CA ASP A 500 -18.50 7.03 20.33
C ASP A 500 -19.75 7.60 19.65
N ALA A 501 -20.94 7.42 20.26
CA ALA A 501 -22.23 7.96 19.79
C ALA A 501 -23.17 8.30 20.94
N PHE A 502 -24.34 8.88 20.62
CA PHE A 502 -25.33 9.30 21.61
C PHE A 502 -25.93 8.13 22.40
N PHE A 503 -26.47 8.44 23.57
CA PHE A 503 -27.24 7.48 24.37
C PHE A 503 -28.70 7.45 23.90
N PRO A 504 -29.20 6.26 23.46
CA PRO A 504 -30.62 6.17 23.08
C PRO A 504 -31.57 6.25 24.28
N PHE A 505 -31.08 5.93 25.49
CA PHE A 505 -31.81 5.95 26.76
C PHE A 505 -30.88 6.40 27.88
N ALA A 506 -31.47 6.78 29.06
CA ALA A 506 -30.70 7.16 30.23
C ALA A 506 -29.99 5.99 30.96
N ASP A 507 -30.23 4.75 30.55
CA ASP A 507 -29.69 3.55 31.18
C ASP A 507 -28.15 3.51 31.27
N CYS A 508 -27.47 4.11 30.27
CA CYS A 508 -25.99 4.20 30.28
C CYS A 508 -25.52 5.16 31.38
N VAL A 509 -26.16 6.33 31.54
CA VAL A 509 -25.77 7.27 32.59
C VAL A 509 -26.15 6.78 33.96
N GLU A 510 -27.27 6.04 34.11
CA GLU A 510 -27.69 5.36 35.34
C GLU A 510 -26.65 4.35 35.81
N LEU A 511 -26.23 3.47 34.91
CA LEU A 511 -25.21 2.47 35.19
C LEU A 511 -23.85 3.12 35.52
N ALA A 512 -23.45 4.16 34.76
CA ALA A 512 -22.20 4.87 35.00
C ALA A 512 -22.20 5.56 36.39
N HIS A 513 -23.32 6.16 36.77
CA HIS A 513 -23.50 6.71 38.12
C HIS A 513 -23.35 5.65 39.20
N GLY A 514 -23.95 4.47 39.01
CA GLY A 514 -23.82 3.33 39.93
C GLY A 514 -22.37 2.86 40.11
N GLU A 515 -21.50 3.04 39.10
CA GLU A 515 -20.06 2.79 39.18
C GLU A 515 -19.28 3.98 39.79
N GLY A 516 -19.93 5.10 40.10
CA GLY A 516 -19.31 6.28 40.69
C GLY A 516 -18.71 7.28 39.69
N VAL A 517 -19.01 7.15 38.40
CA VAL A 517 -18.62 8.09 37.34
C VAL A 517 -19.27 9.43 37.58
N LYS A 518 -18.54 10.54 37.40
CA LYS A 518 -19.05 11.88 37.59
C LYS A 518 -19.09 12.71 36.30
N THR A 519 -18.29 12.41 35.34
CA THR A 519 -18.20 13.18 34.10
C THR A 519 -18.48 12.28 32.91
N VAL A 520 -19.39 12.72 32.04
CA VAL A 520 -19.82 12.00 30.84
C VAL A 520 -19.63 12.87 29.61
N VAL A 521 -19.07 12.30 28.55
CA VAL A 521 -18.98 12.96 27.25
C VAL A 521 -19.56 12.06 26.16
N GLN A 522 -20.38 12.65 25.29
CA GLN A 522 -21.03 11.98 24.17
C GLN A 522 -21.37 13.00 23.08
N PRO A 523 -21.62 12.58 21.82
CA PRO A 523 -21.92 13.52 20.74
C PRO A 523 -23.26 14.26 20.86
N GLY A 524 -24.25 13.70 21.55
CA GLY A 524 -25.62 14.22 21.51
C GLY A 524 -26.36 13.87 20.22
N GLY A 525 -27.59 14.38 20.09
CA GLY A 525 -28.45 14.19 18.92
C GLY A 525 -29.49 13.08 19.06
N SER A 526 -29.64 12.49 20.26
CA SER A 526 -30.76 11.61 20.58
C SER A 526 -32.03 12.41 20.84
N VAL A 527 -33.18 11.93 20.40
CA VAL A 527 -34.48 12.47 20.77
C VAL A 527 -34.74 12.39 22.31
N ARG A 528 -33.94 11.57 22.99
CA ARG A 528 -34.02 11.33 24.44
C ARG A 528 -32.81 11.87 25.21
N ASP A 529 -32.01 12.77 24.63
CA ASP A 529 -30.91 13.43 25.36
C ASP A 529 -31.39 14.10 26.61
N ALA A 530 -32.59 14.68 26.59
CA ALA A 530 -33.22 15.33 27.76
C ALA A 530 -33.37 14.38 28.97
N ASP A 531 -33.63 13.10 28.74
CA ASP A 531 -33.77 12.10 29.83
C ASP A 531 -32.41 11.85 30.50
N SER A 532 -31.34 11.70 29.70
CA SER A 532 -29.98 11.52 30.19
C SER A 532 -29.47 12.77 30.93
N ILE A 533 -29.76 13.97 30.41
CA ILE A 533 -29.40 15.26 31.06
C ILE A 533 -30.13 15.41 32.38
N ALA A 534 -31.45 15.14 32.41
CA ALA A 534 -32.26 15.23 33.64
C ALA A 534 -31.75 14.24 34.72
N TYR A 535 -31.38 13.03 34.34
CA TYR A 535 -30.79 12.08 35.26
C TYR A 535 -29.47 12.59 35.84
N CYS A 536 -28.56 13.07 34.97
CA CYS A 536 -27.29 13.64 35.41
C CYS A 536 -27.47 14.83 36.34
N ASP A 537 -28.39 15.72 36.03
CA ASP A 537 -28.74 16.87 36.87
C ASP A 537 -29.29 16.48 38.27
N ALA A 538 -30.10 15.42 38.31
CA ALA A 538 -30.65 14.91 39.57
C ALA A 538 -29.59 14.31 40.50
N HIS A 539 -28.49 13.79 39.89
CA HIS A 539 -27.46 13.05 40.62
C HIS A 539 -26.10 13.77 40.68
N GLY A 540 -26.05 15.05 40.27
CA GLY A 540 -24.83 15.87 40.34
C GLY A 540 -23.72 15.42 39.43
N MET A 541 -24.05 14.77 38.29
CA MET A 541 -23.13 14.40 37.26
C MET A 541 -22.96 15.52 36.24
N ALA A 542 -21.77 15.71 35.72
CA ALA A 542 -21.48 16.61 34.62
C ALA A 542 -21.60 15.87 33.27
N MET A 543 -22.37 16.42 32.33
CA MET A 543 -22.46 15.91 30.97
C MET A 543 -22.05 16.97 29.96
N TYR A 544 -21.26 16.55 28.98
CA TYR A 544 -20.80 17.38 27.88
C TYR A 544 -21.13 16.73 26.53
N LEU A 545 -21.48 17.55 25.55
CA LEU A 545 -21.73 17.14 24.19
C LEU A 545 -20.56 17.58 23.28
N THR A 546 -20.10 16.67 22.38
CA THR A 546 -19.09 17.00 21.39
C THR A 546 -19.69 17.49 20.07
N GLY A 547 -20.96 17.17 19.79
CA GLY A 547 -21.58 17.38 18.48
C GLY A 547 -21.03 16.53 17.35
N VAL A 548 -20.05 15.66 17.64
CA VAL A 548 -19.36 14.82 16.64
C VAL A 548 -19.43 13.35 17.04
N ARG A 549 -19.95 12.53 16.13
CA ARG A 549 -20.00 11.07 16.25
C ARG A 549 -18.78 10.44 15.61
N HIS A 550 -18.18 9.43 16.25
CA HIS A 550 -16.99 8.73 15.80
C HIS A 550 -17.24 7.22 15.65
N PHE A 551 -18.12 6.83 14.73
CA PHE A 551 -18.31 5.40 14.45
C PHE A 551 -17.13 4.80 13.71
N LYS A 552 -16.67 3.63 14.17
CA LYS A 552 -15.63 2.81 13.54
C LYS A 552 -16.11 1.36 13.49
N HIS A 553 -16.35 0.83 12.29
CA HIS A 553 -16.82 -0.54 12.06
C HIS A 553 -15.72 -1.48 11.53
#